data_d644a5ec622d8a74ee30a5471febf692
#
_entry.id   d644a5ec622d8a74ee30a5471febf692
#
_cell.length_a   1.000
_cell.length_b   1.000
_cell.length_c   1.000
_cell.angle_alpha   90.00
_cell.angle_beta   90.00
_cell.angle_gamma   90.00
#
_symmetry.space_group_name_H-M   'P 1'
#
loop_
_entity.id
_entity.type
_entity.pdbx_description
1 polymer ?
#
loop_
_entity_poly.entity_id
_entity_poly.type
_entity_poly.pdbx_seq_one_letter_code
_entity_poly.pdbx_strand_id
1 'polypeptide(L)'
;MDRDGDTLQTIPLTSTGYVRRNAKRAMREGIHHNFVYSILPDYETYKALREAFRGGNTHANRYYAGDIVENVHSADRSSSYPAVMCNCEFPMTEFVPILQKDLNKDYIARCVTIRHKALLLRIGIKNLALRDKFWGCPYLSKDKCRNIHKAIDTEDNGRILEAEYLETTVTDIDLKIIMEEYTGQIIFLQGWYSSYKKLPESLINEVIKYYKDKTELKGVKGQEIFYDKAKALLNSLYGMMAQDPVKHSLIFQQCGDWEEDDTPDEELLGKSNKRAFLAYQWGVWVTAHSRDALERGIKLVHESDNADFVYCDTDSVKYTGTVDWSGYNADRMRECRESGSMATDPSGVTHYMGVFETEDDPETGVAYRYFKTLGAKKYAYVEREGEGVHCTIAGVNKSKGGKELDKNGGLSAFTEGFIFRDAGGTQAVYNDNPPFGTIHLNGGDIQITANVAILPSEYTLGITGEYERIIKYSKKYLYNPYII
;
A
#
# COMPACT_ATOMS: atom_id res chain seq x y z
N MET A 1 5.30 24.20 -27.62
CA MET A 1 3.93 23.90 -27.16
C MET A 1 3.91 22.45 -26.74
N ASP A 2 3.39 22.17 -25.56
CA ASP A 2 3.11 20.80 -25.11
C ASP A 2 2.08 20.17 -26.07
N ARG A 3 2.03 18.82 -26.15
CA ARG A 3 1.03 18.08 -26.96
C ARG A 3 -0.43 18.52 -26.65
N ASP A 4 -0.68 19.06 -25.47
CA ASP A 4 -2.00 19.54 -24.99
C ASP A 4 -2.31 21.01 -25.29
N GLY A 5 -1.43 21.74 -26.00
CA GLY A 5 -1.60 23.15 -26.32
C GLY A 5 -1.44 24.09 -25.10
N ASP A 6 -0.74 23.64 -24.05
CA ASP A 6 -0.50 24.44 -22.86
C ASP A 6 0.36 25.67 -23.12
N THR A 7 0.07 26.73 -22.40
CA THR A 7 0.87 27.95 -22.28
C THR A 7 1.56 27.97 -20.92
N LEU A 8 2.50 28.89 -20.70
CA LEU A 8 3.15 29.09 -19.39
C LEU A 8 2.14 29.43 -18.27
N GLN A 9 0.95 29.90 -18.62
CA GLN A 9 -0.11 30.22 -17.66
C GLN A 9 -1.04 29.04 -17.37
N THR A 10 -1.15 28.07 -18.27
CA THR A 10 -2.09 26.95 -18.16
C THR A 10 -1.43 25.61 -17.87
N ILE A 11 -0.09 25.53 -18.00
CA ILE A 11 0.67 24.32 -17.77
C ILE A 11 0.64 23.93 -16.27
N PRO A 12 0.23 22.71 -15.94
CA PRO A 12 0.30 22.24 -14.55
C PRO A 12 1.73 22.19 -14.05
N LEU A 13 1.98 22.69 -12.84
CA LEU A 13 3.32 22.77 -12.25
C LEU A 13 3.87 21.42 -11.77
N THR A 14 3.02 20.38 -11.68
CA THR A 14 3.39 19.06 -11.16
C THR A 14 2.78 17.94 -12.01
N SER A 15 3.40 16.76 -12.01
CA SER A 15 2.85 15.56 -12.65
C SER A 15 1.44 15.25 -12.15
N THR A 16 1.21 15.35 -10.84
CA THR A 16 -0.13 15.17 -10.24
C THR A 16 -1.14 16.21 -10.76
N GLY A 17 -0.70 17.44 -11.04
CA GLY A 17 -1.53 18.48 -11.64
C GLY A 17 -2.03 18.10 -13.03
N TYR A 18 -1.18 17.51 -13.86
CA TYR A 18 -1.56 16.98 -15.19
C TYR A 18 -2.61 15.87 -15.07
N VAL A 19 -2.35 14.87 -14.21
CA VAL A 19 -3.30 13.77 -14.00
C VAL A 19 -4.63 14.27 -13.48
N ARG A 20 -4.62 15.22 -12.52
CA ARG A 20 -5.83 15.86 -11.99
C ARG A 20 -6.64 16.54 -13.09
N ARG A 21 -5.98 17.29 -13.97
CA ARG A 21 -6.63 17.96 -15.10
C ARG A 21 -7.27 16.97 -16.06
N ASN A 22 -6.51 15.92 -16.43
CA ASN A 22 -6.97 14.92 -17.40
C ASN A 22 -8.10 14.06 -16.82
N ALA A 23 -7.99 13.62 -15.56
CA ALA A 23 -9.07 12.90 -14.88
C ALA A 23 -10.34 13.75 -14.73
N LYS A 24 -10.21 15.03 -14.40
CA LYS A 24 -11.36 15.96 -14.40
C LYS A 24 -12.01 16.09 -15.77
N ARG A 25 -11.22 16.16 -16.84
CA ARG A 25 -11.74 16.23 -18.22
C ARG A 25 -12.48 14.95 -18.55
N ALA A 26 -11.88 13.79 -18.34
CA ALA A 26 -12.47 12.48 -18.59
C ALA A 26 -13.80 12.32 -17.83
N MET A 27 -13.85 12.72 -16.57
CA MET A 27 -15.07 12.64 -15.76
C MET A 27 -16.16 13.61 -16.19
N ARG A 28 -15.82 14.76 -16.77
CA ARG A 28 -16.80 15.74 -17.32
C ARG A 28 -17.36 15.27 -18.65
N GLU A 29 -16.55 14.68 -19.50
CA GLU A 29 -16.94 14.20 -20.83
C GLU A 29 -17.74 12.89 -20.76
N GLY A 30 -17.38 11.98 -19.86
CA GLY A 30 -17.99 10.64 -19.78
C GLY A 30 -19.15 10.52 -18.80
N ILE A 31 -19.05 11.13 -17.64
CA ILE A 31 -20.09 11.08 -16.61
C ILE A 31 -20.10 12.39 -15.83
N HIS A 32 -21.28 12.84 -15.61
CA HIS A 32 -21.56 14.11 -15.01
C HIS A 32 -21.07 14.23 -13.57
N HIS A 33 -20.62 15.40 -13.19
CA HIS A 33 -20.30 15.77 -11.82
C HIS A 33 -21.41 15.37 -10.82
N ASN A 34 -22.67 15.46 -11.24
CA ASN A 34 -23.82 15.05 -10.44
C ASN A 34 -23.81 13.58 -10.05
N PHE A 35 -23.30 12.70 -10.90
CA PHE A 35 -23.17 11.27 -10.55
C PHE A 35 -22.15 11.08 -9.41
N VAL A 36 -20.96 11.66 -9.52
CA VAL A 36 -19.95 11.55 -8.45
C VAL A 36 -20.53 12.13 -7.16
N TYR A 37 -21.14 13.30 -7.23
CA TYR A 37 -21.74 13.93 -6.06
C TYR A 37 -22.81 13.05 -5.39
N SER A 38 -23.63 12.35 -6.17
CA SER A 38 -24.70 11.47 -5.65
C SER A 38 -24.22 10.22 -4.93
N ILE A 39 -22.95 9.85 -5.08
CA ILE A 39 -22.38 8.65 -4.43
C ILE A 39 -21.39 8.98 -3.31
N LEU A 40 -21.10 10.28 -3.08
CA LEU A 40 -20.16 10.67 -2.03
C LEU A 40 -20.74 10.36 -0.64
N PRO A 41 -19.86 9.97 0.30
CA PRO A 41 -20.29 9.59 1.64
C PRO A 41 -20.75 10.81 2.45
N ASP A 42 -21.72 10.59 3.32
CA ASP A 42 -21.97 11.47 4.46
C ASP A 42 -20.83 11.36 5.50
N TYR A 43 -20.89 12.18 6.55
CA TYR A 43 -19.80 12.22 7.53
C TYR A 43 -19.64 10.91 8.31
N GLU A 44 -20.73 10.21 8.66
CA GLU A 44 -20.66 8.94 9.38
C GLU A 44 -20.05 7.83 8.51
N THR A 45 -20.49 7.73 7.27
CA THR A 45 -19.95 6.80 6.29
C THR A 45 -18.49 7.12 5.97
N TYR A 46 -18.14 8.41 5.86
CA TYR A 46 -16.76 8.84 5.65
C TYR A 46 -15.84 8.39 6.80
N LYS A 47 -16.25 8.57 8.06
CA LYS A 47 -15.47 8.08 9.21
C LYS A 47 -15.23 6.57 9.11
N ALA A 48 -16.26 5.80 8.78
CA ALA A 48 -16.14 4.36 8.61
C ALA A 48 -15.21 3.99 7.43
N LEU A 49 -15.27 4.71 6.30
CA LEU A 49 -14.36 4.53 5.16
C LEU A 49 -12.91 4.84 5.54
N ARG A 50 -12.68 5.89 6.32
CA ARG A 50 -11.35 6.27 6.81
C ARG A 50 -10.78 5.22 7.77
N GLU A 51 -11.60 4.65 8.65
CA GLU A 51 -11.21 3.52 9.50
C GLU A 51 -10.88 2.27 8.66
N ALA A 52 -11.68 1.98 7.63
CA ALA A 52 -11.48 0.83 6.76
C ALA A 52 -10.30 0.98 5.80
N PHE A 53 -9.89 2.22 5.49
CA PHE A 53 -8.77 2.45 4.57
C PHE A 53 -7.49 1.83 5.11
N ARG A 54 -6.91 0.95 4.30
CA ARG A 54 -5.58 0.35 4.50
C ARG A 54 -4.78 0.54 3.23
N GLY A 55 -3.49 0.85 3.34
CA GLY A 55 -2.55 0.85 2.22
C GLY A 55 -2.26 -0.54 1.69
N GLY A 56 -1.19 -0.68 0.93
CA GLY A 56 -0.65 -1.98 0.54
C GLY A 56 -0.13 -2.77 1.75
N ASN A 57 -0.20 -4.09 1.68
CA ASN A 57 0.38 -4.94 2.71
C ASN A 57 1.89 -4.99 2.53
N THR A 58 2.63 -4.74 3.61
CA THR A 58 4.10 -4.89 3.67
C THR A 58 4.44 -5.64 4.94
N HIS A 59 5.09 -6.78 4.81
CA HIS A 59 5.42 -7.62 5.94
C HIS A 59 6.66 -8.48 5.67
N ALA A 60 7.46 -8.72 6.71
CA ALA A 60 8.58 -9.64 6.68
C ALA A 60 8.20 -10.90 7.47
N ASN A 61 8.41 -12.07 6.89
CA ASN A 61 8.21 -13.30 7.62
C ASN A 61 9.19 -13.38 8.80
N ARG A 62 8.65 -13.45 10.02
CA ARG A 62 9.42 -13.48 11.27
C ARG A 62 10.42 -14.63 11.36
N TYR A 63 10.16 -15.73 10.66
CA TYR A 63 11.04 -16.90 10.67
C TYR A 63 12.33 -16.66 9.88
N TYR A 64 12.32 -15.74 8.92
CA TYR A 64 13.48 -15.36 8.11
C TYR A 64 14.10 -14.02 8.49
N ALA A 65 13.37 -13.19 9.23
CA ALA A 65 13.84 -11.85 9.58
C ALA A 65 15.11 -11.89 10.43
N GLY A 66 16.08 -11.06 10.07
CA GLY A 66 17.41 -10.98 10.69
C GLY A 66 18.42 -12.00 10.16
N ASP A 67 18.01 -13.02 9.42
CA ASP A 67 18.90 -14.00 8.79
C ASP A 67 19.19 -13.62 7.34
N ILE A 68 20.30 -14.10 6.82
CA ILE A 68 20.61 -14.05 5.40
C ILE A 68 19.97 -15.27 4.75
N VAL A 69 19.00 -15.03 3.87
CA VAL A 69 18.30 -16.04 3.09
C VAL A 69 18.93 -16.13 1.71
N GLU A 70 19.26 -17.34 1.28
CA GLU A 70 19.87 -17.58 -0.03
C GLU A 70 18.83 -17.92 -1.10
N ASN A 71 19.15 -17.59 -2.36
CA ASN A 71 18.37 -17.96 -3.54
C ASN A 71 16.90 -17.54 -3.45
N VAL A 72 16.68 -16.25 -3.25
CA VAL A 72 15.34 -15.67 -3.11
C VAL A 72 14.82 -15.22 -4.46
N HIS A 73 13.64 -15.70 -4.81
CA HIS A 73 12.86 -15.27 -5.97
C HIS A 73 12.04 -14.02 -5.65
N SER A 74 11.69 -13.27 -6.69
CA SER A 74 10.81 -12.11 -6.60
C SER A 74 9.75 -12.18 -7.70
N ALA A 75 8.49 -12.10 -7.32
CA ALA A 75 7.39 -11.91 -8.26
C ALA A 75 6.69 -10.58 -7.96
N ASP A 76 6.66 -9.68 -8.96
CA ASP A 76 6.02 -8.36 -8.88
C ASP A 76 4.73 -8.34 -9.70
N ARG A 77 3.66 -7.79 -9.12
CA ARG A 77 2.38 -7.71 -9.80
C ARG A 77 2.33 -6.46 -10.69
N SER A 78 2.45 -6.67 -11.99
CA SER A 78 2.56 -5.63 -13.02
C SER A 78 1.44 -4.59 -12.90
N SER A 79 1.81 -3.33 -12.61
CA SER A 79 0.88 -2.18 -12.48
C SER A 79 -0.36 -2.49 -11.63
N SER A 80 -0.15 -2.95 -10.40
CA SER A 80 -1.14 -3.53 -9.50
C SER A 80 -2.40 -2.66 -9.32
N TYR A 81 -2.27 -1.40 -8.89
CA TYR A 81 -3.43 -0.50 -8.71
C TYR A 81 -4.15 -0.17 -10.04
N PRO A 82 -3.46 0.15 -11.13
CA PRO A 82 -4.07 0.30 -12.44
C PRO A 82 -4.84 -0.94 -12.91
N ALA A 83 -4.30 -2.14 -12.70
CA ALA A 83 -4.97 -3.40 -13.01
C ALA A 83 -6.31 -3.53 -12.28
N VAL A 84 -6.32 -3.22 -11.00
CA VAL A 84 -7.54 -3.20 -10.18
C VAL A 84 -8.55 -2.20 -10.71
N MET A 85 -8.12 -0.97 -11.03
CA MET A 85 -9.00 0.06 -11.57
C MET A 85 -9.67 -0.33 -12.87
N CYS A 86 -8.99 -1.08 -13.73
CA CYS A 86 -9.53 -1.54 -15.02
C CYS A 86 -10.42 -2.78 -14.89
N ASN A 87 -10.06 -3.71 -13.97
CA ASN A 87 -10.61 -5.06 -13.99
C ASN A 87 -11.55 -5.40 -12.83
N CYS A 88 -11.55 -4.61 -11.74
CA CYS A 88 -12.44 -4.86 -10.59
C CYS A 88 -13.68 -3.97 -10.61
N GLU A 89 -14.58 -4.22 -9.66
CA GLU A 89 -15.79 -3.45 -9.44
C GLU A 89 -15.70 -2.65 -8.13
N PHE A 90 -16.47 -1.57 -8.05
CA PHE A 90 -16.37 -0.56 -7.01
C PHE A 90 -17.76 -0.18 -6.48
N PRO A 91 -17.87 0.36 -5.26
CA PRO A 91 -19.13 0.91 -4.77
C PRO A 91 -19.53 2.13 -5.61
N MET A 92 -20.59 1.98 -6.39
CA MET A 92 -21.03 2.97 -7.39
C MET A 92 -22.41 3.56 -7.10
N THR A 93 -22.92 3.35 -5.89
CA THR A 93 -24.11 4.02 -5.37
C THR A 93 -23.80 4.60 -3.99
N GLU A 94 -24.66 5.50 -3.51
CA GLU A 94 -24.62 5.95 -2.12
C GLU A 94 -24.62 4.72 -1.16
N PHE A 95 -23.89 4.85 -0.07
CA PHE A 95 -23.88 3.83 0.98
C PHE A 95 -25.14 3.92 1.82
N VAL A 96 -25.89 2.82 1.87
CA VAL A 96 -27.13 2.70 2.64
C VAL A 96 -26.83 1.94 3.94
N PRO A 97 -27.18 2.48 5.12
CA PRO A 97 -27.01 1.79 6.39
C PRO A 97 -27.83 0.49 6.44
N ILE A 98 -27.23 -0.57 6.98
CA ILE A 98 -27.91 -1.84 7.26
C ILE A 98 -28.61 -1.71 8.61
N LEU A 99 -29.89 -2.04 8.64
CA LEU A 99 -30.67 -2.00 9.89
C LEU A 99 -30.12 -3.03 10.89
N GLN A 100 -30.12 -2.69 12.19
CA GLN A 100 -29.56 -3.53 13.25
C GLN A 100 -30.17 -4.95 13.28
N LYS A 101 -31.46 -5.09 12.99
CA LYS A 101 -32.14 -6.40 12.88
C LYS A 101 -31.64 -7.29 11.74
N ASP A 102 -31.04 -6.67 10.70
CA ASP A 102 -30.54 -7.34 9.51
C ASP A 102 -29.01 -7.58 9.58
N LEU A 103 -28.33 -7.05 10.61
CA LEU A 103 -26.91 -7.25 10.83
C LEU A 103 -26.60 -8.64 11.38
N ASN A 104 -26.71 -9.65 10.52
CA ASN A 104 -26.42 -11.04 10.84
C ASN A 104 -25.69 -11.73 9.67
N LYS A 105 -25.09 -12.89 9.97
CA LYS A 105 -24.27 -13.65 9.01
C LYS A 105 -25.00 -13.98 7.72
N ASP A 106 -26.26 -14.38 7.81
CA ASP A 106 -27.04 -14.81 6.64
C ASP A 106 -27.39 -13.64 5.73
N TYR A 107 -27.72 -12.50 6.28
CA TYR A 107 -27.99 -11.29 5.50
C TYR A 107 -26.71 -10.79 4.81
N ILE A 108 -25.59 -10.72 5.54
CA ILE A 108 -24.29 -10.31 5.01
C ILE A 108 -23.85 -11.25 3.88
N ALA A 109 -23.94 -12.57 4.09
CA ALA A 109 -23.63 -13.56 3.06
C ALA A 109 -24.48 -13.35 1.80
N ARG A 110 -25.79 -13.13 1.94
CA ARG A 110 -26.70 -12.85 0.80
C ARG A 110 -26.36 -11.53 0.10
N CYS A 111 -25.93 -10.51 0.82
CA CYS A 111 -25.50 -9.25 0.21
C CYS A 111 -24.30 -9.46 -0.72
N VAL A 112 -23.32 -10.26 -0.31
CA VAL A 112 -22.13 -10.55 -1.11
C VAL A 112 -22.47 -11.52 -2.26
N THR A 113 -23.09 -12.68 -1.96
CA THR A 113 -23.20 -13.79 -2.93
C THR A 113 -24.36 -13.65 -3.91
N ILE A 114 -25.48 -13.06 -3.48
CA ILE A 114 -26.70 -12.99 -4.28
C ILE A 114 -26.99 -11.59 -4.79
N ARG A 115 -26.83 -10.58 -3.92
CA ARG A 115 -27.20 -9.20 -4.25
C ARG A 115 -26.07 -8.40 -4.86
N HIS A 116 -24.88 -8.95 -4.90
CA HIS A 116 -23.66 -8.33 -5.45
C HIS A 116 -23.43 -6.91 -4.90
N LYS A 117 -23.33 -6.81 -3.56
CA LYS A 117 -23.15 -5.54 -2.86
C LYS A 117 -21.76 -5.41 -2.31
N ALA A 118 -21.19 -4.22 -2.47
CA ALA A 118 -20.04 -3.76 -1.72
C ALA A 118 -20.45 -3.46 -0.28
N LEU A 119 -19.76 -4.02 0.69
CA LEU A 119 -20.06 -3.81 2.11
C LEU A 119 -18.94 -3.06 2.82
N LEU A 120 -19.35 -2.14 3.68
CA LEU A 120 -18.48 -1.48 4.66
C LEU A 120 -18.99 -1.90 6.03
N LEU A 121 -18.17 -2.57 6.85
CA LEU A 121 -18.62 -3.25 8.06
C LEU A 121 -17.71 -2.90 9.25
N ARG A 122 -18.32 -2.50 10.35
CA ARG A 122 -17.68 -2.52 11.69
C ARG A 122 -17.96 -3.85 12.32
N ILE A 123 -16.91 -4.60 12.65
CA ILE A 123 -17.01 -5.95 13.21
C ILE A 123 -16.24 -6.06 14.51
N GLY A 124 -16.77 -6.86 15.44
CA GLY A 124 -16.05 -7.41 16.57
C GLY A 124 -15.67 -8.86 16.28
N ILE A 125 -14.53 -9.32 16.72
CA ILE A 125 -14.10 -10.71 16.59
C ILE A 125 -13.73 -11.25 17.97
N LYS A 126 -14.37 -12.33 18.38
CA LYS A 126 -14.06 -13.05 19.62
C LYS A 126 -13.20 -14.28 19.34
N ASN A 127 -12.28 -14.56 20.24
CA ASN A 127 -11.38 -15.73 20.16
C ASN A 127 -10.70 -15.84 18.79
N LEU A 128 -10.14 -14.70 18.35
CA LEU A 128 -9.40 -14.61 17.09
C LEU A 128 -8.10 -15.42 17.23
N ALA A 129 -7.81 -16.27 16.26
CA ALA A 129 -6.53 -16.93 16.11
C ALA A 129 -6.18 -17.14 14.63
N LEU A 130 -4.94 -16.85 14.25
CA LEU A 130 -4.41 -17.13 12.92
C LEU A 130 -4.41 -18.65 12.70
N ARG A 131 -4.95 -19.12 11.55
CA ARG A 131 -5.12 -20.56 11.25
C ARG A 131 -3.80 -21.28 11.11
N ASP A 132 -2.89 -20.67 10.36
CA ASP A 132 -1.54 -21.16 10.16
C ASP A 132 -0.51 -20.11 10.63
N LYS A 133 0.01 -20.33 11.82
CA LYS A 133 0.99 -19.43 12.43
C LYS A 133 2.34 -19.43 11.69
N PHE A 134 2.58 -20.44 10.86
CA PHE A 134 3.81 -20.58 10.10
C PHE A 134 3.78 -19.88 8.75
N TRP A 135 2.60 -19.47 8.29
CA TRP A 135 2.45 -18.75 7.03
C TRP A 135 3.32 -17.47 6.94
N GLY A 136 3.52 -16.79 8.07
CA GLY A 136 4.48 -15.69 8.15
C GLY A 136 3.98 -14.34 7.65
N CYS A 137 2.71 -14.20 7.26
CA CYS A 137 2.10 -12.94 6.83
C CYS A 137 0.71 -12.73 7.43
N PRO A 138 0.58 -12.40 8.73
CA PRO A 138 -0.72 -12.11 9.32
C PRO A 138 -1.35 -10.85 8.73
N TYR A 139 -2.66 -10.89 8.41
CA TYR A 139 -3.33 -9.80 7.74
C TYR A 139 -3.69 -8.62 8.64
N LEU A 140 -4.20 -8.87 9.86
CA LEU A 140 -4.73 -7.84 10.73
C LEU A 140 -3.63 -6.96 11.34
N SER A 141 -3.66 -5.66 11.00
CA SER A 141 -2.78 -4.66 11.61
C SER A 141 -3.39 -4.11 12.90
N LYS A 142 -2.57 -3.99 13.96
CA LYS A 142 -2.94 -3.40 15.25
C LYS A 142 -3.47 -1.97 15.11
N ASP A 143 -2.85 -1.17 14.25
CA ASP A 143 -3.21 0.23 14.01
C ASP A 143 -4.62 0.40 13.42
N LYS A 144 -5.18 -0.68 12.85
CA LYS A 144 -6.52 -0.71 12.27
C LYS A 144 -7.54 -1.45 13.14
N CYS A 145 -7.13 -1.81 14.34
CA CYS A 145 -7.96 -2.47 15.33
C CYS A 145 -8.10 -1.60 16.58
N ARG A 146 -9.21 -1.75 17.27
CA ARG A 146 -9.50 -1.07 18.54
C ARG A 146 -10.11 -2.06 19.51
N ASN A 147 -10.22 -1.66 20.80
CA ASN A 147 -10.76 -2.50 21.87
C ASN A 147 -10.09 -3.89 21.91
N ILE A 148 -8.75 -3.90 21.73
CA ILE A 148 -7.98 -5.14 21.62
C ILE A 148 -7.77 -5.70 23.04
N HIS A 149 -8.38 -6.86 23.30
CA HIS A 149 -8.11 -7.66 24.48
C HIS A 149 -7.21 -8.82 24.04
N LYS A 150 -6.00 -8.87 24.59
CA LYS A 150 -4.96 -9.78 24.12
C LYS A 150 -4.83 -11.03 24.99
N ALA A 151 -4.51 -12.14 24.34
CA ALA A 151 -3.79 -13.24 24.97
C ALA A 151 -2.27 -12.91 24.99
N ILE A 152 -1.44 -13.71 25.66
CA ILE A 152 0.02 -13.52 25.74
C ILE A 152 0.67 -13.83 24.38
N ASP A 153 1.67 -13.04 23.98
CA ASP A 153 2.50 -13.23 22.76
C ASP A 153 1.74 -13.25 21.42
N THR A 154 0.85 -12.31 21.21
CA THR A 154 -0.15 -12.29 20.15
C THR A 154 0.18 -11.37 18.97
N GLU A 155 1.36 -10.80 18.92
CA GLU A 155 1.74 -9.83 17.87
C GLU A 155 2.97 -10.29 17.08
N ASP A 156 2.98 -9.93 15.80
CA ASP A 156 4.09 -10.08 14.87
C ASP A 156 4.33 -8.77 14.14
N ASN A 157 5.28 -7.97 14.60
CA ASN A 157 5.64 -6.67 14.02
C ASN A 157 4.42 -5.78 13.71
N GLY A 158 3.57 -5.58 14.71
CA GLY A 158 2.35 -4.78 14.59
C GLY A 158 1.17 -5.51 13.92
N ARG A 159 1.30 -6.82 13.64
CA ARG A 159 0.22 -7.68 13.16
C ARG A 159 -0.31 -8.56 14.29
N ILE A 160 -1.60 -8.83 14.27
CA ILE A 160 -2.28 -9.57 15.33
C ILE A 160 -2.35 -11.05 14.93
N LEU A 161 -1.79 -11.91 15.77
CA LEU A 161 -1.89 -13.36 15.64
C LEU A 161 -3.11 -13.92 16.36
N GLU A 162 -3.35 -13.48 17.60
CA GLU A 162 -4.43 -13.92 18.46
C GLU A 162 -4.99 -12.76 19.26
N ALA A 163 -6.28 -12.81 19.58
CA ALA A 163 -6.92 -11.89 20.51
C ALA A 163 -8.18 -12.54 21.11
N GLU A 164 -8.46 -12.28 22.39
CA GLU A 164 -9.73 -12.66 23.01
C GLU A 164 -10.90 -11.89 22.40
N TYR A 165 -10.66 -10.60 22.12
CA TYR A 165 -11.61 -9.71 21.44
C TYR A 165 -10.86 -8.57 20.75
N LEU A 166 -11.36 -8.15 19.61
CA LEU A 166 -10.99 -6.90 18.97
C LEU A 166 -12.13 -6.37 18.10
N GLU A 167 -12.04 -5.10 17.74
CA GLU A 167 -12.93 -4.47 16.76
C GLU A 167 -12.12 -3.89 15.61
N THR A 168 -12.68 -3.95 14.39
CA THR A 168 -12.09 -3.34 13.20
C THR A 168 -13.16 -2.96 12.19
N THR A 169 -12.86 -1.98 11.32
CA THR A 169 -13.74 -1.62 10.21
C THR A 169 -13.11 -2.14 8.91
N VAL A 170 -13.90 -2.80 8.08
CA VAL A 170 -13.43 -3.57 6.92
C VAL A 170 -14.36 -3.42 5.73
N THR A 171 -13.81 -3.58 4.52
CA THR A 171 -14.60 -3.88 3.33
C THR A 171 -15.00 -5.35 3.31
N ASP A 172 -15.96 -5.73 2.46
CA ASP A 172 -16.28 -7.16 2.22
C ASP A 172 -15.08 -7.96 1.69
N ILE A 173 -14.17 -7.31 0.96
CA ILE A 173 -12.94 -7.91 0.45
C ILE A 173 -11.98 -8.23 1.60
N ASP A 174 -11.74 -7.25 2.50
CA ASP A 174 -10.91 -7.47 3.70
C ASP A 174 -11.53 -8.50 4.63
N LEU A 175 -12.88 -8.50 4.78
CA LEU A 175 -13.58 -9.50 5.58
C LEU A 175 -13.35 -10.92 5.06
N LYS A 176 -13.36 -11.10 3.74
CA LYS A 176 -13.08 -12.40 3.11
C LYS A 176 -11.68 -12.89 3.47
N ILE A 177 -10.66 -12.04 3.35
CA ILE A 177 -9.27 -12.38 3.72
C ILE A 177 -9.20 -12.77 5.20
N ILE A 178 -9.80 -11.98 6.09
CA ILE A 178 -9.84 -12.29 7.53
C ILE A 178 -10.49 -13.65 7.81
N MET A 179 -11.59 -13.97 7.11
CA MET A 179 -12.28 -15.26 7.28
C MET A 179 -11.47 -16.44 6.75
N GLU A 180 -10.66 -16.24 5.73
CA GLU A 180 -9.76 -17.26 5.18
C GLU A 180 -8.57 -17.52 6.11
N GLU A 181 -7.96 -16.47 6.68
CA GLU A 181 -6.73 -16.58 7.45
C GLU A 181 -6.94 -16.85 8.95
N TYR A 182 -8.06 -16.37 9.51
CA TYR A 182 -8.29 -16.47 10.95
C TYR A 182 -9.48 -17.35 11.29
N THR A 183 -9.42 -17.92 12.50
CA THR A 183 -10.59 -18.46 13.21
C THR A 183 -11.13 -17.39 14.16
N GLY A 184 -12.37 -17.55 14.59
CA GLY A 184 -13.02 -16.67 15.57
C GLY A 184 -14.49 -16.46 15.27
N GLN A 185 -15.19 -15.86 16.23
CA GLN A 185 -16.60 -15.53 16.11
C GLN A 185 -16.75 -14.06 15.70
N ILE A 186 -17.20 -13.82 14.48
CA ILE A 186 -17.48 -12.47 13.98
C ILE A 186 -18.83 -11.99 14.49
N ILE A 187 -18.84 -10.75 15.03
CA ILE A 187 -20.02 -10.01 15.47
C ILE A 187 -20.12 -8.76 14.60
N PHE A 188 -21.24 -8.57 13.91
CA PHE A 188 -21.47 -7.37 13.11
C PHE A 188 -22.01 -6.26 14.01
N LEU A 189 -21.28 -5.15 14.14
CA LEU A 189 -21.62 -4.01 15.00
C LEU A 189 -22.39 -2.94 14.24
N GLN A 190 -21.95 -2.63 13.03
CA GLN A 190 -22.55 -1.65 12.13
C GLN A 190 -22.19 -2.00 10.68
N GLY A 191 -23.02 -1.63 9.72
CA GLY A 191 -22.73 -1.88 8.33
C GLY A 191 -23.47 -0.97 7.37
N TRP A 192 -22.89 -0.84 6.18
CA TRP A 192 -23.46 -0.14 5.04
C TRP A 192 -23.26 -0.98 3.78
N TYR A 193 -24.10 -0.79 2.80
CA TYR A 193 -23.92 -1.42 1.49
C TYR A 193 -24.04 -0.40 0.37
N SER A 194 -23.34 -0.66 -0.72
CA SER A 194 -23.44 0.01 -2.01
C SER A 194 -23.56 -1.03 -3.12
N SER A 195 -23.91 -0.63 -4.33
CA SER A 195 -23.96 -1.56 -5.47
C SER A 195 -22.62 -1.55 -6.20
N TYR A 196 -22.12 -2.75 -6.50
CA TYR A 196 -20.94 -2.93 -7.32
C TYR A 196 -21.17 -2.61 -8.78
N LYS A 197 -20.27 -1.86 -9.41
CA LYS A 197 -20.12 -1.69 -10.86
C LYS A 197 -18.66 -1.33 -11.20
N LYS A 198 -18.29 -1.45 -12.47
CA LYS A 198 -17.01 -0.93 -12.97
C LYS A 198 -16.90 0.59 -12.75
N LEU A 199 -15.68 1.10 -12.64
CA LEU A 199 -15.41 2.54 -12.70
C LEU A 199 -15.94 3.13 -14.02
N PRO A 200 -16.16 4.45 -14.09
CA PRO A 200 -16.52 5.11 -15.35
C PRO A 200 -15.56 4.77 -16.48
N GLU A 201 -16.10 4.41 -17.63
CA GLU A 201 -15.31 3.99 -18.79
C GLU A 201 -14.28 5.05 -19.20
N SER A 202 -14.67 6.32 -19.16
CA SER A 202 -13.75 7.43 -19.45
C SER A 202 -12.53 7.46 -18.52
N LEU A 203 -12.69 7.08 -17.25
CA LEU A 203 -11.61 7.00 -16.29
C LEU A 203 -10.73 5.77 -16.54
N ILE A 204 -11.34 4.62 -16.85
CA ILE A 204 -10.62 3.40 -17.24
C ILE A 204 -9.77 3.67 -18.50
N ASN A 205 -10.32 4.36 -19.49
CA ASN A 205 -9.61 4.71 -20.73
C ASN A 205 -8.38 5.61 -20.46
N GLU A 206 -8.45 6.53 -19.48
CA GLU A 206 -7.26 7.31 -19.08
C GLU A 206 -6.18 6.42 -18.43
N VAL A 207 -6.55 5.43 -17.60
CA VAL A 207 -5.62 4.46 -17.03
C VAL A 207 -4.93 3.66 -18.14
N ILE A 208 -5.71 3.11 -19.07
CA ILE A 208 -5.19 2.31 -20.22
C ILE A 208 -4.27 3.16 -21.08
N LYS A 209 -4.63 4.41 -21.35
CA LYS A 209 -3.78 5.35 -22.09
C LYS A 209 -2.41 5.55 -21.43
N TYR A 210 -2.38 5.87 -20.13
CA TYR A 210 -1.12 6.04 -19.42
C TYR A 210 -0.28 4.75 -19.36
N TYR A 211 -0.95 3.60 -19.31
CA TYR A 211 -0.25 2.32 -19.36
C TYR A 211 0.38 2.06 -20.73
N LYS A 212 -0.34 2.35 -21.84
CA LYS A 212 0.17 2.27 -23.20
C LYS A 212 1.35 3.22 -23.38
N ASP A 213 1.19 4.50 -23.00
CA ASP A 213 2.27 5.50 -23.09
C ASP A 213 3.54 5.03 -22.36
N LYS A 214 3.40 4.45 -21.15
CA LYS A 214 4.51 3.86 -20.40
C LYS A 214 5.14 2.67 -21.14
N THR A 215 4.32 1.75 -21.64
CA THR A 215 4.79 0.49 -22.23
C THR A 215 5.50 0.73 -23.57
N GLU A 216 5.00 1.62 -24.41
CA GLU A 216 5.60 2.01 -25.69
C GLU A 216 6.96 2.72 -25.53
N LEU A 217 7.25 3.27 -24.34
CA LEU A 217 8.53 3.92 -24.03
C LEU A 217 9.53 3.00 -23.33
N LYS A 218 9.12 1.77 -22.97
CA LYS A 218 9.94 0.82 -22.22
C LYS A 218 11.18 0.40 -23.03
N GLY A 219 12.37 0.65 -22.47
CA GLY A 219 13.64 0.27 -23.11
C GLY A 219 14.04 1.10 -24.33
N VAL A 220 13.30 2.17 -24.68
CA VAL A 220 13.63 3.05 -25.81
C VAL A 220 14.74 4.01 -25.40
N LYS A 221 15.92 3.87 -26.01
CA LYS A 221 17.10 4.69 -25.73
C LYS A 221 16.80 6.19 -25.93
N GLY A 222 17.12 7.01 -24.92
CA GLY A 222 16.90 8.47 -24.93
C GLY A 222 15.48 8.89 -24.58
N GLN A 223 14.60 7.95 -24.21
CA GLN A 223 13.21 8.22 -23.80
C GLN A 223 12.98 7.93 -22.28
N GLU A 224 14.03 7.72 -21.51
CA GLU A 224 13.98 7.31 -20.11
C GLU A 224 13.16 8.31 -19.25
N ILE A 225 13.36 9.62 -19.48
CA ILE A 225 12.62 10.69 -18.77
C ILE A 225 11.12 10.63 -19.10
N PHE A 226 10.76 10.34 -20.34
CA PHE A 226 9.35 10.23 -20.75
C PHE A 226 8.71 8.96 -20.22
N TYR A 227 9.46 7.85 -20.16
CA TYR A 227 9.04 6.61 -19.49
C TYR A 227 8.74 6.84 -18.01
N ASP A 228 9.65 7.48 -17.27
CA ASP A 228 9.48 7.81 -15.86
C ASP A 228 8.29 8.74 -15.62
N LYS A 229 8.10 9.73 -16.51
CA LYS A 229 6.93 10.61 -16.50
C LYS A 229 5.64 9.82 -16.70
N ALA A 230 5.57 8.94 -17.70
CA ALA A 230 4.39 8.12 -17.97
C ALA A 230 4.08 7.19 -16.81
N LYS A 231 5.10 6.57 -16.19
CA LYS A 231 4.97 5.76 -14.97
C LYS A 231 4.44 6.58 -13.79
N ALA A 232 4.95 7.80 -13.60
CA ALA A 232 4.48 8.70 -12.53
C ALA A 232 3.01 9.13 -12.76
N LEU A 233 2.60 9.41 -13.99
CA LEU A 233 1.22 9.75 -14.34
C LEU A 233 0.27 8.59 -14.02
N LEU A 234 0.62 7.38 -14.44
CA LEU A 234 -0.16 6.16 -14.18
C LEU A 234 -0.39 5.93 -12.67
N ASN A 235 0.68 6.03 -11.88
CA ASN A 235 0.61 5.80 -10.42
C ASN A 235 -0.12 6.94 -9.68
N SER A 236 -0.09 8.17 -10.19
CA SER A 236 -0.70 9.32 -9.54
C SER A 236 -2.24 9.28 -9.54
N LEU A 237 -2.86 8.61 -10.50
CA LEU A 237 -4.32 8.58 -10.61
C LEU A 237 -4.98 7.86 -9.42
N TYR A 238 -4.45 6.70 -9.04
CA TYR A 238 -4.87 6.00 -7.84
C TYR A 238 -4.66 6.88 -6.59
N GLY A 239 -3.46 7.47 -6.45
CA GLY A 239 -3.13 8.30 -5.28
C GLY A 239 -4.11 9.46 -5.06
N MET A 240 -4.71 10.01 -6.13
CA MET A 240 -5.74 11.04 -6.00
C MET A 240 -7.07 10.51 -5.46
N MET A 241 -7.46 9.26 -5.78
CA MET A 241 -8.66 8.63 -5.22
C MET A 241 -8.52 8.34 -3.73
N ALA A 242 -7.29 7.98 -3.31
CA ALA A 242 -6.98 7.63 -1.93
C ALA A 242 -6.64 8.83 -1.03
N GLN A 243 -6.62 10.04 -1.57
CA GLN A 243 -6.41 11.25 -0.77
C GLN A 243 -7.58 11.45 0.19
N ASP A 244 -7.23 11.65 1.48
CA ASP A 244 -8.24 12.04 2.47
C ASP A 244 -8.90 13.35 2.05
N PRO A 245 -10.24 13.39 1.88
CA PRO A 245 -10.96 14.60 1.51
C PRO A 245 -10.97 15.66 2.61
N VAL A 246 -10.77 15.28 3.87
CA VAL A 246 -10.67 16.20 5.02
C VAL A 246 -9.21 16.53 5.24
N LYS A 247 -8.88 17.81 5.12
CA LYS A 247 -7.53 18.33 5.35
C LYS A 247 -7.62 19.64 6.09
N HIS A 248 -7.02 19.71 7.26
CA HIS A 248 -6.80 20.96 7.96
C HIS A 248 -5.65 21.73 7.32
N SER A 249 -5.79 23.04 7.26
CA SER A 249 -4.79 23.97 6.74
C SER A 249 -4.09 24.68 7.89
N LEU A 250 -2.85 25.06 7.69
CA LEU A 250 -2.19 26.00 8.60
C LEU A 250 -2.63 27.42 8.21
N ILE A 251 -3.06 28.20 9.21
CA ILE A 251 -3.47 29.58 9.07
C ILE A 251 -2.45 30.48 9.77
N PHE A 252 -1.91 31.44 9.02
CA PHE A 252 -1.03 32.45 9.62
C PHE A 252 -1.87 33.48 10.36
N GLN A 253 -1.67 33.59 11.67
CA GLN A 253 -2.38 34.51 12.52
C GLN A 253 -1.76 35.91 12.46
N GLN A 254 -2.57 36.93 12.79
CA GLN A 254 -2.10 38.33 12.82
C GLN A 254 -1.00 38.57 13.89
N CYS A 255 -0.91 37.70 14.90
CA CYS A 255 0.16 37.73 15.90
C CYS A 255 1.52 37.27 15.37
N GLY A 256 1.58 36.72 14.14
CA GLY A 256 2.81 36.20 13.53
C GLY A 256 3.02 34.71 13.71
N ASP A 257 2.09 34.00 14.34
CA ASP A 257 2.14 32.54 14.55
C ASP A 257 1.29 31.77 13.55
N TRP A 258 1.60 30.49 13.36
CA TRP A 258 0.82 29.55 12.55
C TRP A 258 0.01 28.65 13.46
N GLU A 259 -1.27 28.55 13.19
CA GLU A 259 -2.18 27.63 13.88
C GLU A 259 -2.87 26.70 12.89
N GLU A 260 -3.27 25.54 13.35
CA GLU A 260 -4.08 24.62 12.55
C GLU A 260 -5.51 25.14 12.46
N ASP A 261 -6.09 25.08 11.25
CA ASP A 261 -7.51 25.45 11.02
C ASP A 261 -8.42 24.52 11.86
N ASP A 262 -9.22 25.10 12.75
CA ASP A 262 -10.13 24.41 13.65
C ASP A 262 -11.50 24.11 13.03
N THR A 263 -11.66 24.33 11.71
CA THR A 263 -12.90 24.03 10.99
C THR A 263 -13.29 22.55 11.21
N PRO A 264 -14.52 22.25 11.65
CA PRO A 264 -14.97 20.88 11.89
C PRO A 264 -14.81 19.98 10.67
N ASP A 265 -14.40 18.73 10.88
CA ASP A 265 -14.20 17.72 9.82
C ASP A 265 -15.42 17.58 8.89
N GLU A 266 -16.64 17.63 9.43
CA GLU A 266 -17.87 17.53 8.66
C GLU A 266 -18.05 18.72 7.68
N GLU A 267 -17.68 19.91 8.10
CA GLU A 267 -17.72 21.11 7.24
C GLU A 267 -16.64 21.03 6.16
N LEU A 268 -15.42 20.60 6.52
CA LEU A 268 -14.33 20.36 5.57
C LEU A 268 -14.70 19.29 4.54
N LEU A 269 -15.33 18.19 4.97
CA LEU A 269 -15.85 17.17 4.08
C LEU A 269 -16.91 17.76 3.11
N GLY A 270 -17.85 18.54 3.62
CA GLY A 270 -18.86 19.21 2.80
C GLY A 270 -18.26 20.15 1.75
N LYS A 271 -17.23 20.92 2.12
CA LYS A 271 -16.49 21.80 1.19
C LYS A 271 -15.73 20.97 0.12
N SER A 272 -15.13 19.85 0.53
CA SER A 272 -14.40 18.94 -0.36
C SER A 272 -15.34 18.24 -1.34
N ASN A 273 -16.46 17.73 -0.87
CA ASN A 273 -17.48 17.03 -1.67
C ASN A 273 -18.02 17.91 -2.81
N LYS A 274 -18.24 19.19 -2.58
CA LYS A 274 -18.68 20.13 -3.62
C LYS A 274 -17.70 20.27 -4.80
N ARG A 275 -16.44 19.91 -4.61
CA ARG A 275 -15.37 20.01 -5.62
C ARG A 275 -14.87 18.65 -6.08
N ALA A 276 -15.42 17.57 -5.54
CA ALA A 276 -14.99 16.21 -5.83
C ALA A 276 -15.29 15.86 -7.30
N PHE A 277 -14.37 15.17 -7.92
CA PHE A 277 -14.51 14.56 -9.25
C PHE A 277 -14.13 13.08 -9.24
N LEU A 278 -13.66 12.58 -8.11
CA LEU A 278 -13.40 11.18 -7.77
C LEU A 278 -13.99 10.90 -6.40
N ALA A 279 -14.45 9.70 -6.17
CA ALA A 279 -15.02 9.29 -4.89
C ALA A 279 -13.98 8.60 -4.01
N TYR A 280 -13.85 9.02 -2.75
CA TYR A 280 -12.89 8.46 -1.79
C TYR A 280 -13.07 6.95 -1.58
N GLN A 281 -14.29 6.46 -1.56
CA GLN A 281 -14.57 5.02 -1.46
C GLN A 281 -13.93 4.20 -2.58
N TRP A 282 -13.75 4.75 -3.78
CA TRP A 282 -13.04 4.04 -4.84
C TRP A 282 -11.59 3.77 -4.46
N GLY A 283 -10.90 4.74 -3.85
CA GLY A 283 -9.53 4.57 -3.34
C GLY A 283 -9.43 3.48 -2.26
N VAL A 284 -10.42 3.40 -1.36
CA VAL A 284 -10.51 2.35 -0.34
C VAL A 284 -10.61 0.97 -0.98
N TRP A 285 -11.47 0.81 -2.00
CA TRP A 285 -11.62 -0.48 -2.71
C TRP A 285 -10.45 -0.81 -3.63
N VAL A 286 -9.78 0.18 -4.24
CA VAL A 286 -8.56 -0.10 -5.02
C VAL A 286 -7.51 -0.78 -4.15
N THR A 287 -7.26 -0.27 -2.95
CA THR A 287 -6.30 -0.90 -2.04
C THR A 287 -6.77 -2.24 -1.50
N ALA A 288 -8.07 -2.41 -1.24
CA ALA A 288 -8.62 -3.68 -0.77
C ALA A 288 -8.46 -4.79 -1.84
N HIS A 289 -8.83 -4.53 -3.08
CA HIS A 289 -8.62 -5.47 -4.19
C HIS A 289 -7.13 -5.77 -4.45
N SER A 290 -6.26 -4.76 -4.30
CA SER A 290 -4.81 -4.98 -4.46
C SER A 290 -4.26 -5.87 -3.35
N ARG A 291 -4.73 -5.72 -2.11
CA ARG A 291 -4.39 -6.63 -1.01
C ARG A 291 -4.90 -8.05 -1.27
N ASP A 292 -6.16 -8.24 -1.69
CA ASP A 292 -6.67 -9.56 -2.06
C ASP A 292 -5.82 -10.23 -3.16
N ALA A 293 -5.36 -9.45 -4.14
CA ALA A 293 -4.48 -9.98 -5.18
C ALA A 293 -3.10 -10.39 -4.64
N LEU A 294 -2.52 -9.61 -3.74
CA LEU A 294 -1.25 -9.94 -3.06
C LEU A 294 -1.41 -11.19 -2.19
N GLU A 295 -2.48 -11.27 -1.39
CA GLU A 295 -2.76 -12.44 -0.52
C GLU A 295 -2.95 -13.72 -1.34
N ARG A 296 -3.57 -13.65 -2.52
CA ARG A 296 -3.61 -14.80 -3.46
C ARG A 296 -2.22 -15.21 -3.93
N GLY A 297 -1.32 -14.25 -4.18
CA GLY A 297 0.08 -14.54 -4.52
C GLY A 297 0.82 -15.21 -3.36
N ILE A 298 0.67 -14.70 -2.14
CA ILE A 298 1.26 -15.28 -0.93
C ILE A 298 0.72 -16.69 -0.70
N LYS A 299 -0.58 -16.89 -0.91
CA LYS A 299 -1.22 -18.20 -0.79
C LYS A 299 -0.68 -19.20 -1.81
N LEU A 300 -0.43 -18.79 -3.06
CA LEU A 300 0.20 -19.64 -4.06
C LEU A 300 1.60 -20.08 -3.62
N VAL A 301 2.39 -19.18 -3.02
CA VAL A 301 3.69 -19.56 -2.43
C VAL A 301 3.51 -20.60 -1.35
N HIS A 302 2.59 -20.34 -0.41
CA HIS A 302 2.33 -21.24 0.72
C HIS A 302 1.81 -22.63 0.30
N GLU A 303 0.99 -22.69 -0.75
CA GLU A 303 0.43 -23.97 -1.28
C GLU A 303 1.40 -24.71 -2.22
N SER A 304 2.54 -24.09 -2.57
CA SER A 304 3.55 -24.72 -3.43
C SER A 304 4.51 -25.61 -2.63
N ASP A 305 4.74 -26.81 -3.12
CA ASP A 305 5.71 -27.72 -2.52
C ASP A 305 7.12 -27.10 -2.57
N ASN A 306 7.82 -27.11 -1.43
CA ASN A 306 9.18 -26.57 -1.27
C ASN A 306 9.34 -25.06 -1.54
N ALA A 307 8.29 -24.28 -1.38
CA ALA A 307 8.35 -22.82 -1.43
C ALA A 307 8.00 -22.22 -0.07
N ASP A 308 8.74 -21.20 0.34
CA ASP A 308 8.50 -20.47 1.58
C ASP A 308 8.38 -18.98 1.33
N PHE A 309 7.38 -18.35 1.94
CA PHE A 309 7.22 -16.90 1.94
C PHE A 309 8.30 -16.22 2.79
N VAL A 310 9.00 -15.23 2.23
CA VAL A 310 10.07 -14.49 2.93
C VAL A 310 9.64 -13.05 3.24
N TYR A 311 9.04 -12.34 2.26
CA TYR A 311 8.72 -10.93 2.39
C TYR A 311 7.68 -10.49 1.36
N CYS A 312 6.85 -9.52 1.69
CA CYS A 312 6.01 -8.85 0.70
C CYS A 312 6.06 -7.32 0.84
N ASP A 313 5.81 -6.64 -0.27
CA ASP A 313 5.69 -5.19 -0.31
C ASP A 313 4.68 -4.75 -1.35
N THR A 314 3.47 -4.41 -0.90
CA THR A 314 2.39 -3.79 -1.69
C THR A 314 1.88 -4.67 -2.85
N ASP A 315 2.73 -5.03 -3.79
CA ASP A 315 2.42 -5.76 -5.02
C ASP A 315 3.50 -6.82 -5.37
N SER A 316 4.49 -6.99 -4.53
CA SER A 316 5.55 -7.97 -4.75
C SER A 316 5.63 -9.00 -3.63
N VAL A 317 5.98 -10.24 -4.00
CA VAL A 317 6.21 -11.37 -3.09
C VAL A 317 7.63 -11.86 -3.28
N LYS A 318 8.38 -11.99 -2.16
CA LYS A 318 9.70 -12.60 -2.13
C LYS A 318 9.59 -13.96 -1.47
N TYR A 319 10.17 -14.99 -2.09
CA TYR A 319 10.01 -16.38 -1.66
C TYR A 319 11.23 -17.22 -2.03
N THR A 320 11.38 -18.36 -1.38
CA THR A 320 12.32 -19.41 -1.78
C THR A 320 11.58 -20.55 -2.45
N GLY A 321 12.29 -21.37 -3.23
CA GLY A 321 11.70 -22.52 -3.93
C GLY A 321 11.02 -22.16 -5.24
N THR A 322 10.07 -22.97 -5.68
CA THR A 322 9.44 -22.82 -7.01
C THR A 322 7.94 -22.65 -6.88
N VAL A 323 7.38 -21.63 -7.58
CA VAL A 323 5.95 -21.33 -7.61
C VAL A 323 5.46 -21.28 -9.05
N ASP A 324 4.35 -21.94 -9.33
CA ASP A 324 3.69 -21.87 -10.63
C ASP A 324 2.66 -20.73 -10.66
N TRP A 325 3.02 -19.63 -11.32
CA TRP A 325 2.16 -18.45 -11.51
C TRP A 325 1.23 -18.58 -12.72
N SER A 326 1.36 -19.64 -13.53
CA SER A 326 0.70 -19.74 -14.85
C SER A 326 -0.83 -19.68 -14.76
N GLY A 327 -1.44 -20.36 -13.80
CA GLY A 327 -2.89 -20.36 -13.60
C GLY A 327 -3.44 -19.00 -13.23
N TYR A 328 -2.82 -18.32 -12.26
CA TYR A 328 -3.16 -16.95 -11.87
C TYR A 328 -3.02 -15.99 -13.06
N ASN A 329 -1.87 -16.05 -13.75
CA ASN A 329 -1.56 -15.16 -14.86
C ASN A 329 -2.50 -15.38 -16.05
N ALA A 330 -2.89 -16.62 -16.37
CA ALA A 330 -3.84 -16.91 -17.44
C ALA A 330 -5.20 -16.23 -17.21
N ASP A 331 -5.69 -16.25 -15.98
CA ASP A 331 -6.94 -15.55 -15.62
C ASP A 331 -6.80 -14.03 -15.77
N ARG A 332 -5.71 -13.44 -15.30
CA ARG A 332 -5.46 -12.00 -15.45
C ARG A 332 -5.30 -11.58 -16.91
N MET A 333 -4.59 -12.38 -17.72
CA MET A 333 -4.46 -12.13 -19.16
C MET A 333 -5.81 -12.18 -19.88
N ARG A 334 -6.72 -13.08 -19.49
CA ARG A 334 -8.09 -13.13 -20.03
C ARG A 334 -8.85 -11.85 -19.73
N GLU A 335 -8.86 -11.40 -18.47
CA GLU A 335 -9.49 -10.15 -18.05
C GLU A 335 -8.92 -8.93 -18.76
N CYS A 336 -7.59 -8.89 -18.95
CA CYS A 336 -6.94 -7.80 -19.68
C CYS A 336 -7.32 -7.75 -21.14
N ARG A 337 -7.52 -8.90 -21.80
CA ARG A 337 -8.01 -8.93 -23.20
C ARG A 337 -9.43 -8.39 -23.30
N GLU A 338 -10.28 -8.70 -22.32
CA GLU A 338 -11.68 -8.25 -22.28
C GLU A 338 -11.77 -6.72 -22.01
N SER A 339 -10.93 -6.19 -21.14
CA SER A 339 -10.94 -4.78 -20.74
C SER A 339 -10.03 -3.87 -21.60
N GLY A 340 -9.12 -4.46 -22.38
CA GLY A 340 -8.09 -3.71 -23.12
C GLY A 340 -6.92 -3.21 -22.24
N SER A 341 -6.81 -3.69 -20.98
CA SER A 341 -5.74 -3.31 -20.04
C SER A 341 -4.41 -4.03 -20.32
N MET A 342 -3.98 -3.97 -21.56
CA MET A 342 -2.72 -4.54 -22.05
C MET A 342 -2.07 -3.58 -23.06
N ALA A 343 -0.77 -3.74 -23.28
CA ALA A 343 -0.02 -2.96 -24.27
C ALA A 343 1.20 -3.74 -24.77
N THR A 344 1.61 -3.45 -26.00
CA THR A 344 2.79 -4.08 -26.62
C THR A 344 3.96 -3.11 -26.59
N ASP A 345 5.11 -3.56 -26.15
CA ASP A 345 6.33 -2.77 -26.13
C ASP A 345 7.01 -2.71 -27.52
N PRO A 346 8.03 -1.86 -27.71
CA PRO A 346 8.74 -1.73 -28.98
C PRO A 346 9.44 -3.01 -29.47
N SER A 347 9.67 -3.98 -28.59
CA SER A 347 10.24 -5.29 -28.95
C SER A 347 9.18 -6.29 -29.44
N GLY A 348 7.90 -5.92 -29.40
CA GLY A 348 6.78 -6.76 -29.82
C GLY A 348 6.23 -7.65 -28.71
N VAL A 349 6.67 -7.48 -27.46
CA VAL A 349 6.16 -8.24 -26.30
C VAL A 349 4.92 -7.55 -25.74
N THR A 350 3.84 -8.32 -25.59
CA THR A 350 2.60 -7.84 -24.99
C THR A 350 2.63 -8.02 -23.47
N HIS A 351 2.46 -6.91 -22.77
CA HIS A 351 2.38 -6.82 -21.30
C HIS A 351 0.93 -6.68 -20.85
N TYR A 352 0.58 -7.37 -19.76
CA TYR A 352 -0.75 -7.41 -19.17
C TYR A 352 -0.71 -6.83 -17.76
N MET A 353 -1.66 -5.96 -17.42
CA MET A 353 -1.75 -5.44 -16.06
C MET A 353 -2.17 -6.54 -15.06
N GLY A 354 -1.56 -6.57 -13.89
CA GLY A 354 -1.96 -7.42 -12.78
C GLY A 354 -1.50 -8.86 -12.84
N VAL A 355 -0.67 -9.26 -13.82
CA VAL A 355 0.04 -10.54 -13.81
C VAL A 355 1.22 -10.47 -12.84
N PHE A 356 1.59 -11.59 -12.23
CA PHE A 356 2.86 -11.72 -11.51
C PHE A 356 3.98 -11.99 -12.52
N GLU A 357 4.92 -11.06 -12.62
CA GLU A 357 6.13 -11.18 -13.41
C GLU A 357 7.29 -11.52 -12.48
N THR A 358 8.05 -12.59 -12.75
CA THR A 358 9.25 -12.92 -11.99
C THR A 358 10.37 -11.96 -12.37
N GLU A 359 11.06 -11.44 -11.38
CA GLU A 359 12.23 -10.57 -11.53
C GLU A 359 13.54 -11.37 -11.50
N ASP A 360 13.46 -12.69 -11.67
CA ASP A 360 14.61 -13.57 -11.59
C ASP A 360 15.58 -13.32 -12.74
N ASP A 361 16.85 -13.24 -12.40
CA ASP A 361 17.94 -13.09 -13.37
C ASP A 361 18.06 -14.36 -14.21
N PRO A 362 18.08 -14.28 -15.55
CA PRO A 362 18.16 -15.45 -16.44
C PRO A 362 19.44 -16.29 -16.24
N GLU A 363 20.54 -15.72 -15.75
CA GLU A 363 21.81 -16.43 -15.57
C GLU A 363 21.85 -17.16 -14.23
N THR A 364 21.32 -16.56 -13.16
CA THR A 364 21.32 -17.15 -11.80
C THR A 364 20.06 -17.92 -11.49
N GLY A 365 18.96 -17.64 -12.19
CA GLY A 365 17.65 -18.24 -11.97
C GLY A 365 16.94 -17.72 -10.71
N VAL A 366 17.47 -16.70 -10.05
CA VAL A 366 16.90 -16.09 -8.84
C VAL A 366 16.98 -14.56 -8.91
N ALA A 367 16.14 -13.86 -8.20
CA ALA A 367 16.19 -12.40 -8.12
C ALA A 367 17.31 -11.91 -7.20
N TYR A 368 17.53 -12.63 -6.10
CA TYR A 368 18.54 -12.27 -5.12
C TYR A 368 19.33 -13.51 -4.68
N ARG A 369 20.65 -13.46 -4.85
CA ARG A 369 21.55 -14.52 -4.33
C ARG A 369 21.52 -14.55 -2.81
N TYR A 370 21.50 -13.35 -2.18
CA TYR A 370 21.38 -13.18 -0.73
C TYR A 370 20.39 -12.08 -0.41
N PHE A 371 19.48 -12.34 0.52
CA PHE A 371 18.47 -11.39 0.97
C PHE A 371 18.41 -11.37 2.50
N LYS A 372 18.26 -10.17 3.08
CA LYS A 372 18.13 -10.00 4.52
C LYS A 372 17.11 -8.90 4.81
N THR A 373 16.15 -9.20 5.68
CA THR A 373 15.13 -8.24 6.12
C THR A 373 15.14 -8.06 7.63
N LEU A 374 14.82 -6.86 8.09
CA LEU A 374 14.63 -6.52 9.50
C LEU A 374 13.20 -6.01 9.78
N GLY A 375 12.30 -6.18 8.83
CA GLY A 375 10.91 -5.74 8.95
C GLY A 375 10.41 -4.97 7.74
N ALA A 376 9.20 -4.46 7.84
CA ALA A 376 8.54 -3.74 6.76
C ALA A 376 9.37 -2.53 6.28
N LYS A 377 9.62 -2.45 4.96
CA LYS A 377 10.45 -1.41 4.32
C LYS A 377 11.90 -1.33 4.85
N LYS A 378 12.43 -2.45 5.32
CA LYS A 378 13.81 -2.57 5.83
C LYS A 378 14.42 -3.87 5.34
N TYR A 379 15.00 -3.88 4.14
CA TYR A 379 15.72 -5.03 3.61
C TYR A 379 16.94 -4.62 2.78
N ALA A 380 17.91 -5.54 2.70
CA ALA A 380 19.10 -5.43 1.88
C ALA A 380 19.35 -6.76 1.14
N TYR A 381 19.98 -6.70 -0.01
CA TYR A 381 20.18 -7.86 -0.86
C TYR A 381 21.44 -7.74 -1.73
N VAL A 382 21.88 -8.87 -2.23
CA VAL A 382 22.93 -9.03 -3.26
C VAL A 382 22.30 -9.81 -4.41
N GLU A 383 22.37 -9.29 -5.62
CA GLU A 383 21.76 -9.93 -6.80
C GLU A 383 22.60 -11.12 -7.27
N ARG A 384 23.93 -10.94 -7.41
CA ARG A 384 24.86 -11.97 -7.88
C ARG A 384 26.05 -12.09 -6.93
N GLU A 385 26.66 -13.26 -6.88
CA GLU A 385 27.87 -13.51 -6.10
C GLU A 385 28.98 -12.52 -6.46
N GLY A 386 29.54 -11.86 -5.43
CA GLY A 386 30.62 -10.87 -5.60
C GLY A 386 30.18 -9.46 -5.99
N GLU A 387 28.88 -9.22 -6.16
CA GLU A 387 28.34 -7.87 -6.37
C GLU A 387 28.14 -7.11 -5.05
N GLY A 388 27.97 -5.79 -5.17
CA GLY A 388 27.72 -4.92 -4.03
C GLY A 388 26.32 -5.08 -3.44
N VAL A 389 26.16 -4.62 -2.20
CA VAL A 389 24.88 -4.66 -1.49
C VAL A 389 23.95 -3.55 -1.99
N HIS A 390 22.73 -3.93 -2.26
CA HIS A 390 21.60 -3.03 -2.45
C HIS A 390 20.74 -2.98 -1.19
N CYS A 391 20.10 -1.84 -0.90
CA CYS A 391 19.15 -1.76 0.20
C CYS A 391 17.88 -0.99 -0.18
N THR A 392 16.79 -1.35 0.48
CA THR A 392 15.53 -0.62 0.41
C THR A 392 15.05 -0.37 1.85
N ILE A 393 15.23 0.89 2.27
CA ILE A 393 14.90 1.34 3.63
C ILE A 393 14.14 2.65 3.48
N ALA A 394 12.96 2.74 4.12
CA ALA A 394 12.22 3.99 4.16
C ALA A 394 13.06 5.07 4.87
N GLY A 395 13.39 6.16 4.16
CA GLY A 395 14.23 7.24 4.67
C GLY A 395 15.71 7.15 4.32
N VAL A 396 16.15 6.10 3.62
CA VAL A 396 17.55 5.97 3.15
C VAL A 396 17.59 5.90 1.62
N ASN A 397 18.47 6.69 1.02
CA ASN A 397 18.71 6.62 -0.43
C ASN A 397 19.37 5.29 -0.78
N LYS A 398 18.77 4.55 -1.72
CA LYS A 398 19.21 3.19 -2.09
C LYS A 398 20.71 3.11 -2.45
N SER A 399 21.17 4.02 -3.32
CA SER A 399 22.57 4.01 -3.80
C SER A 399 23.57 4.37 -2.70
N LYS A 400 23.24 5.34 -1.83
CA LYS A 400 24.13 5.74 -0.72
C LYS A 400 24.15 4.66 0.35
N GLY A 401 22.99 4.13 0.73
CA GLY A 401 22.87 3.08 1.74
C GLY A 401 23.58 1.80 1.37
N GLY A 402 23.43 1.32 0.12
CA GLY A 402 24.16 0.14 -0.36
C GLY A 402 25.68 0.30 -0.26
N LYS A 403 26.21 1.43 -0.76
CA LYS A 403 27.66 1.73 -0.67
C LYS A 403 28.17 1.82 0.77
N GLU A 404 27.35 2.30 1.69
CA GLU A 404 27.74 2.42 3.10
C GLU A 404 27.76 1.04 3.78
N LEU A 405 26.81 0.17 3.44
CA LEU A 405 26.84 -1.24 3.88
C LEU A 405 28.07 -1.98 3.36
N ASP A 406 28.39 -1.85 2.07
CA ASP A 406 29.59 -2.50 1.47
C ASP A 406 30.86 -2.13 2.20
N LYS A 407 31.06 -0.85 2.54
CA LYS A 407 32.23 -0.35 3.27
C LYS A 407 32.32 -0.92 4.69
N ASN A 408 31.24 -1.35 5.29
CA ASN A 408 31.17 -1.78 6.68
C ASN A 408 30.92 -3.29 6.86
N GLY A 409 31.07 -4.10 5.81
CA GLY A 409 30.96 -5.56 5.88
C GLY A 409 29.74 -6.17 5.18
N GLY A 410 29.13 -5.43 4.26
CA GLY A 410 28.07 -5.93 3.40
C GLY A 410 26.78 -6.25 4.16
N LEU A 411 26.10 -7.35 3.78
CA LEU A 411 24.87 -7.79 4.43
C LEU A 411 25.02 -8.11 5.92
N SER A 412 26.24 -8.46 6.36
CA SER A 412 26.50 -8.71 7.78
C SER A 412 26.37 -7.46 8.63
N ALA A 413 26.66 -6.27 8.07
CA ALA A 413 26.49 -4.98 8.72
C ALA A 413 25.03 -4.54 8.79
N PHE A 414 24.13 -5.12 7.98
CA PHE A 414 22.71 -4.81 8.00
C PHE A 414 22.04 -5.42 9.24
N THR A 415 22.22 -4.74 10.38
CA THR A 415 21.75 -5.15 11.71
C THR A 415 21.16 -3.97 12.45
N GLU A 416 20.41 -4.26 13.51
CA GLU A 416 19.93 -3.23 14.43
C GLU A 416 21.09 -2.37 14.96
N GLY A 417 20.87 -1.06 15.04
CA GLY A 417 21.86 -0.10 15.51
C GLY A 417 22.87 0.36 14.44
N PHE A 418 22.85 -0.19 13.22
CA PHE A 418 23.68 0.32 12.14
C PHE A 418 23.27 1.76 11.78
N ILE A 419 24.24 2.66 11.66
CA ILE A 419 24.02 4.08 11.39
C ILE A 419 24.44 4.39 9.96
N PHE A 420 23.49 4.77 9.13
CA PHE A 420 23.72 5.40 7.84
C PHE A 420 24.03 6.89 8.08
N ARG A 421 25.26 7.33 7.86
CA ARG A 421 25.70 8.70 8.11
C ARG A 421 25.24 9.70 7.05
N ASP A 422 24.91 9.22 5.86
CA ASP A 422 24.29 9.98 4.78
C ASP A 422 23.12 9.17 4.20
N ALA A 423 21.97 9.33 4.80
CA ALA A 423 20.74 8.69 4.34
C ALA A 423 20.20 9.27 3.01
N GLY A 424 20.83 10.30 2.45
CA GLY A 424 20.48 10.90 1.17
C GLY A 424 19.53 12.10 1.27
N GLY A 425 19.02 12.39 2.45
CA GLY A 425 18.30 13.61 2.78
C GLY A 425 19.21 14.66 3.41
N THR A 426 18.61 15.75 3.83
CA THR A 426 19.28 16.80 4.61
C THR A 426 18.54 17.01 5.92
N GLN A 427 19.29 17.28 6.98
CA GLN A 427 18.74 17.73 8.25
C GLN A 427 19.18 19.16 8.53
N ALA A 428 18.26 19.95 9.06
CA ALA A 428 18.56 21.29 9.51
C ALA A 428 19.07 21.24 10.95
N VAL A 429 20.25 21.78 11.19
CA VAL A 429 20.80 21.98 12.54
C VAL A 429 20.62 23.44 12.89
N TYR A 430 19.85 23.70 13.92
CA TYR A 430 19.52 25.04 14.38
C TYR A 430 20.56 25.53 15.36
N ASN A 431 21.18 26.68 15.07
CA ASN A 431 22.24 27.27 15.88
C ASN A 431 21.74 28.48 16.69
N ASP A 432 20.47 28.83 16.55
CA ASP A 432 19.86 29.94 17.28
C ASP A 432 19.38 29.51 18.67
N ASN A 433 19.66 30.31 19.66
CA ASN A 433 19.11 30.19 20.99
C ASN A 433 18.93 31.59 21.61
N PRO A 434 17.73 32.18 21.69
CA PRO A 434 16.44 31.55 21.40
C PRO A 434 16.16 31.41 19.89
N PRO A 435 15.16 30.57 19.48
CA PRO A 435 14.76 30.48 18.09
C PRO A 435 14.16 31.79 17.58
N PHE A 436 14.23 32.00 16.26
CA PHE A 436 13.68 33.20 15.60
C PHE A 436 12.15 33.29 15.72
N GLY A 437 11.46 32.15 15.72
CA GLY A 437 10.02 32.05 15.89
C GLY A 437 9.57 30.61 16.15
N THR A 438 8.27 30.44 16.41
CA THR A 438 7.66 29.14 16.68
C THR A 438 6.39 28.97 15.85
N ILE A 439 6.18 27.82 15.23
CA ILE A 439 4.91 27.40 14.65
C ILE A 439 4.27 26.42 15.63
N HIS A 440 3.09 26.74 16.11
CA HIS A 440 2.32 25.91 17.02
C HIS A 440 1.41 24.95 16.23
N LEU A 441 1.56 23.64 16.47
CA LEU A 441 0.76 22.59 15.86
C LEU A 441 0.16 21.69 16.94
N ASN A 442 -0.96 21.01 16.66
CA ASN A 442 -1.57 20.05 17.57
C ASN A 442 -0.66 18.86 17.95
N GLY A 443 0.36 18.58 17.13
CA GLY A 443 1.36 17.52 17.36
C GLY A 443 2.68 18.01 18.00
N GLY A 444 2.79 19.31 18.33
CA GLY A 444 3.98 19.93 18.91
C GLY A 444 4.47 21.15 18.14
N ASP A 445 5.37 21.90 18.72
CA ASP A 445 5.87 23.16 18.20
C ASP A 445 7.03 22.95 17.22
N ILE A 446 7.02 23.71 16.12
CA ILE A 446 8.15 23.81 15.19
C ILE A 446 8.90 25.10 15.45
N GLN A 447 10.18 25.00 15.81
CA GLN A 447 11.04 26.15 16.00
C GLN A 447 11.52 26.69 14.65
N ILE A 448 11.47 28.00 14.45
CA ILE A 448 12.00 28.68 13.28
C ILE A 448 13.28 29.39 13.66
N THR A 449 14.32 29.27 12.86
CA THR A 449 15.60 29.93 13.08
C THR A 449 16.10 30.58 11.78
N ALA A 450 16.84 31.68 11.92
CA ALA A 450 17.54 32.33 10.80
C ALA A 450 18.94 31.73 10.57
N ASN A 451 19.46 30.96 11.51
CA ASN A 451 20.79 30.39 11.48
C ASN A 451 20.76 28.86 11.44
N VAL A 452 20.64 28.33 10.22
CA VAL A 452 20.49 26.91 9.95
C VAL A 452 21.72 26.38 9.20
N ALA A 453 22.37 25.37 9.77
CA ALA A 453 23.30 24.52 9.02
C ALA A 453 22.54 23.34 8.42
N ILE A 454 22.70 23.09 7.12
CA ILE A 454 22.12 21.93 6.44
C ILE A 454 23.21 20.86 6.38
N LEU A 455 22.97 19.75 7.07
CA LEU A 455 23.86 18.58 7.08
C LEU A 455 23.18 17.39 6.40
N PRO A 456 23.93 16.37 5.95
CA PRO A 456 23.33 15.09 5.58
C PRO A 456 22.48 14.53 6.72
N SER A 457 21.31 13.96 6.39
CA SER A 457 20.49 13.28 7.40
C SER A 457 21.12 11.94 7.76
N GLU A 458 21.18 11.63 9.06
CA GLU A 458 21.55 10.31 9.55
C GLU A 458 20.30 9.45 9.73
N TYR A 459 20.46 8.15 9.59
CA TYR A 459 19.40 7.17 9.84
C TYR A 459 19.96 5.99 10.63
N THR A 460 19.41 5.73 11.81
CA THR A 460 19.76 4.54 12.60
C THR A 460 18.78 3.41 12.28
N LEU A 461 19.32 2.28 11.84
CA LEU A 461 18.53 1.08 11.55
C LEU A 461 18.03 0.48 12.87
N GLY A 462 16.71 0.44 13.04
CA GLY A 462 16.08 -0.09 14.24
C GLY A 462 15.15 -1.25 13.92
N ILE A 463 15.09 -2.19 14.85
CA ILE A 463 14.01 -3.18 14.96
C ILE A 463 13.17 -2.78 16.16
N THR A 464 11.85 -2.97 16.11
CA THR A 464 11.04 -2.79 17.33
C THR A 464 11.41 -3.88 18.34
N GLY A 465 11.55 -3.53 19.63
CA GLY A 465 11.93 -4.51 20.67
C GLY A 465 10.95 -5.69 20.76
N GLU A 466 9.69 -5.49 20.39
CA GLU A 466 8.67 -6.52 20.26
C GLU A 466 9.01 -7.52 19.14
N TYR A 467 9.47 -7.03 17.98
CA TYR A 467 9.86 -7.86 16.85
C TYR A 467 11.14 -8.65 17.11
N GLU A 468 12.12 -8.05 17.78
CA GLU A 468 13.33 -8.73 18.21
C GLU A 468 13.00 -9.91 19.15
N ARG A 469 12.08 -9.70 20.11
CA ARG A 469 11.61 -10.75 21.02
C ARG A 469 10.92 -11.89 20.27
N ILE A 470 10.05 -11.60 19.31
CA ILE A 470 9.34 -12.60 18.51
C ILE A 470 10.32 -13.40 17.65
N ILE A 471 11.27 -12.76 16.98
CA ILE A 471 12.31 -13.45 16.21
C ILE A 471 13.09 -14.42 17.09
N LYS A 472 13.58 -13.97 18.24
CA LYS A 472 14.32 -14.80 19.19
C LYS A 472 13.52 -16.00 19.66
N TYR A 473 12.24 -15.78 19.96
CA TYR A 473 11.31 -16.82 20.41
C TYR A 473 11.01 -17.84 19.29
N SER A 474 10.67 -17.36 18.10
CA SER A 474 10.36 -18.20 16.95
C SER A 474 11.55 -19.08 16.55
N LYS A 475 12.77 -18.51 16.53
CA LYS A 475 13.98 -19.27 16.24
C LYS A 475 14.24 -20.37 17.26
N LYS A 476 13.94 -20.13 18.54
CA LYS A 476 14.05 -21.15 19.60
C LYS A 476 13.14 -22.35 19.35
N TYR A 477 11.94 -22.14 18.80
CA TYR A 477 11.00 -23.23 18.45
C TYR A 477 11.38 -23.96 17.17
N LEU A 478 11.90 -23.25 16.16
CA LEU A 478 12.38 -23.88 14.92
C LEU A 478 13.55 -24.85 15.15
N TYR A 479 14.41 -24.55 16.12
CA TYR A 479 15.57 -25.42 16.45
C TYR A 479 15.27 -26.50 17.49
N ASN A 480 14.07 -26.57 18.03
CA ASN A 480 13.70 -27.60 19.00
C ASN A 480 12.36 -28.27 18.63
N PRO A 481 12.38 -29.26 17.72
CA PRO A 481 11.17 -29.95 17.23
C PRO A 481 10.44 -30.80 18.30
N TYR A 482 10.93 -30.84 19.55
CA TYR A 482 10.33 -31.59 20.66
C TYR A 482 9.47 -30.67 21.58
N ILE A 483 9.30 -29.39 21.28
CA ILE A 483 8.41 -28.48 22.00
C ILE A 483 7.22 -28.15 21.08
N ILE A 484 6.34 -29.12 20.89
CA ILE A 484 4.98 -28.95 20.40
C ILE A 484 4.04 -29.21 21.58
#